data_a299daf8e8f2887f3e6c628f80388de8
#
_entry.id   a299daf8e8f2887f3e6c628f80388de8
#
_cell.length_a   1.000
_cell.length_b   1.000
_cell.length_c   1.000
_cell.angle_alpha   90.00
_cell.angle_beta   90.00
_cell.angle_gamma   90.00
#
_symmetry.space_group_name_H-M   'P 1'
#
loop_
_entity.id
_entity.type
_entity.pdbx_description
1 polymer ?
#
loop_
_entity_poly.entity_id
_entity_poly.type
_entity_poly.pdbx_seq_one_letter_code
_entity_poly.pdbx_strand_id
1 'polypeptide(L)' 'MDPMRELPMGLGLALCANQQAAACFERMSPEEQRQGVEGTHAIQSPAEMRAYVASLVR' A
#
# COMPACT_ATOMS: atom_id res chain seq x y z
N MET A 1 10.80 14.64 0.74
CA MET A 1 10.74 13.29 1.30
C MET A 1 10.06 12.36 0.32
N ASP A 2 10.64 11.20 0.11
CA ASP A 2 10.09 10.23 -0.82
C ASP A 2 9.04 9.37 -0.10
N PRO A 3 7.75 9.48 -0.48
CA PRO A 3 6.71 8.71 0.20
C PRO A 3 6.95 7.20 0.12
N MET A 4 7.62 6.73 -0.92
CA MET A 4 7.89 5.30 -1.06
C MET A 4 8.87 4.78 -0.02
N ARG A 5 9.72 5.65 0.53
CA ARG A 5 10.67 5.27 1.57
C ARG A 5 10.05 5.21 2.95
N GLU A 6 8.92 5.87 3.14
CA GLU A 6 8.24 5.96 4.43
C GLU A 6 7.12 4.96 4.59
N LEU A 7 6.89 4.13 3.58
CA LEU A 7 5.85 3.11 3.66
C LEU A 7 6.18 2.09 4.74
N PRO A 8 5.17 1.60 5.47
CA PRO A 8 5.37 0.46 6.35
C PRO A 8 6.00 -0.69 5.57
N MET A 9 6.93 -1.40 6.22
CA MET A 9 7.67 -2.46 5.55
C MET A 9 6.73 -3.50 4.92
N GLY A 10 5.67 -3.88 5.65
CA GLY A 10 4.70 -4.85 5.14
C GLY A 10 3.99 -4.37 3.89
N LEU A 11 3.63 -3.08 3.86
CA LEU A 11 2.97 -2.50 2.69
C LEU A 11 3.91 -2.46 1.49
N GLY A 12 5.16 -2.05 1.70
CA GLY A 12 6.15 -2.00 0.64
C GLY A 12 6.38 -3.36 0.01
N LEU A 13 6.52 -4.40 0.85
CA LEU A 13 6.70 -5.77 0.35
C LEU A 13 5.48 -6.25 -0.41
N ALA A 14 4.28 -5.96 0.07
CA ALA A 14 3.05 -6.37 -0.60
C ALA A 14 2.90 -5.67 -1.95
N LEU A 15 3.26 -4.40 -2.03
CA LEU A 15 3.24 -3.67 -3.30
C LEU A 15 4.26 -4.22 -4.28
N CYS A 16 5.44 -4.60 -3.80
CA CYS A 16 6.46 -5.22 -4.65
C CYS A 16 5.97 -6.55 -5.22
N ALA A 17 5.18 -7.28 -4.45
CA ALA A 17 4.63 -8.56 -4.90
C ALA A 17 3.45 -8.42 -5.84
N ASN A 18 2.82 -7.23 -5.90
CA ASN A 18 1.65 -6.99 -6.74
C ASN A 18 1.88 -5.72 -7.57
N GLN A 19 2.35 -5.93 -8.80
CA GLN A 19 2.69 -4.82 -9.69
C GLN A 19 1.48 -3.95 -10.04
N GLN A 20 0.30 -4.55 -10.16
CA GLN A 20 -0.91 -3.80 -10.46
C GLN A 20 -1.27 -2.86 -9.31
N ALA A 21 -1.16 -3.35 -8.09
CA ALA A 21 -1.42 -2.54 -6.92
C ALA A 21 -0.40 -1.41 -6.80
N ALA A 22 0.87 -1.69 -7.06
CA ALA A 22 1.91 -0.67 -7.04
C ALA A 22 1.62 0.43 -8.05
N ALA A 23 1.22 0.06 -9.27
CA ALA A 23 0.88 1.03 -10.31
C ALA A 23 -0.34 1.87 -9.90
N CYS A 24 -1.35 1.25 -9.32
CA CYS A 24 -2.52 1.97 -8.83
C CYS A 24 -2.14 2.94 -7.71
N PHE A 25 -1.28 2.51 -6.80
CA PHE A 25 -0.83 3.34 -5.70
C PHE A 25 -0.08 4.57 -6.21
N GLU A 26 0.77 4.39 -7.21
CA GLU A 26 1.53 5.50 -7.81
C GLU A 26 0.63 6.52 -8.49
N ARG A 27 -0.53 6.09 -8.99
CA ARG A 27 -1.48 6.99 -9.64
C ARG A 27 -2.34 7.75 -8.65
N MET A 28 -2.34 7.36 -7.40
CA MET A 28 -3.13 8.04 -6.38
C MET A 28 -2.57 9.43 -6.10
N SER A 29 -3.46 10.35 -5.71
CA SER A 29 -3.02 11.64 -5.22
C SER A 29 -2.24 11.45 -3.92
N PRO A 30 -1.40 12.43 -3.52
CA PRO A 30 -0.68 12.32 -2.24
C PRO A 30 -1.60 12.11 -1.04
N GLU A 31 -2.78 12.72 -1.07
CA GLU A 31 -3.75 12.55 0.00
C GLU A 31 -4.30 11.12 0.05
N GLU A 32 -4.63 10.56 -1.12
CA GLU A 32 -5.09 9.18 -1.21
C GLU A 32 -4.03 8.20 -0.76
N GLN A 33 -2.77 8.45 -1.16
CA GLN A 33 -1.65 7.61 -0.74
C GLN A 33 -1.50 7.63 0.78
N ARG A 34 -1.63 8.79 1.39
CA ARG A 34 -1.54 8.91 2.85
C ARG A 34 -2.66 8.14 3.53
N GLN A 35 -3.89 8.26 3.02
CA GLN A 35 -5.03 7.51 3.56
C GLN A 35 -4.80 6.00 3.44
N GLY A 36 -4.23 5.57 2.32
CA GLY A 36 -3.90 4.16 2.12
C GLY A 36 -2.87 3.68 3.14
N VAL A 37 -1.84 4.46 3.40
CA VAL A 37 -0.82 4.12 4.40
C VAL A 37 -1.44 4.07 5.80
N GLU A 38 -2.29 5.04 6.13
CA GLU A 38 -2.94 5.05 7.45
C GLU A 38 -3.83 3.83 7.66
N GLY A 39 -4.48 3.36 6.59
CA GLY A 39 -5.30 2.16 6.66
C GLY A 39 -4.53 0.91 7.06
N THR A 40 -3.21 0.89 6.81
CA THR A 40 -2.38 -0.27 7.17
C THR A 40 -2.15 -0.40 8.67
N HIS A 41 -2.39 0.65 9.43
CA HIS A 41 -2.18 0.60 10.88
C HIS A 41 -3.09 -0.41 11.59
N ALA A 42 -4.23 -0.74 10.98
CA ALA A 42 -5.15 -1.73 11.53
C ALA A 42 -4.80 -3.16 11.09
N ILE A 43 -3.85 -3.32 10.18
CA ILE A 43 -3.49 -4.61 9.62
C ILE A 43 -2.44 -5.27 10.49
N GLN A 44 -2.69 -6.52 10.89
CA GLN A 44 -1.87 -7.23 11.85
C GLN A 44 -1.19 -8.47 11.28
N SER A 45 -1.46 -8.85 10.04
CA SER A 45 -0.87 -10.05 9.46
C SER A 45 -0.48 -9.83 7.99
N PRO A 46 0.52 -10.58 7.50
CA PRO A 46 0.87 -10.49 6.07
C PRO A 46 -0.28 -10.86 5.14
N ALA A 47 -1.12 -11.82 5.54
CA ALA A 47 -2.27 -12.20 4.73
C ALA A 47 -3.26 -11.05 4.60
N GLU A 48 -3.52 -10.35 5.70
CA GLU A 48 -4.39 -9.17 5.68
C GLU A 48 -3.78 -8.05 4.84
N MET A 49 -2.47 -7.87 4.91
CA MET A 49 -1.79 -6.86 4.11
C MET A 49 -1.93 -7.15 2.62
N ARG A 50 -1.78 -8.42 2.21
CA ARG A 50 -1.95 -8.79 0.81
C ARG A 50 -3.38 -8.56 0.34
N ALA A 51 -4.35 -8.88 1.18
CA ALA A 51 -5.76 -8.63 0.86
C ALA A 51 -6.03 -7.13 0.73
N TYR A 52 -5.48 -6.34 1.63
CA TYR A 52 -5.63 -4.89 1.58
C TYR A 52 -5.04 -4.31 0.29
N VAL A 53 -3.83 -4.73 -0.06
CA VAL A 53 -3.16 -4.27 -1.27
C VAL A 53 -3.96 -4.69 -2.50
N ALA A 54 -4.48 -5.91 -2.53
CA ALA A 54 -5.31 -6.37 -3.64
C ALA A 54 -6.56 -5.52 -3.79
N SER A 55 -7.09 -4.98 -2.71
CA SER A 55 -8.28 -4.12 -2.77
C SER A 55 -7.98 -2.75 -3.38
N LEU A 56 -6.71 -2.37 -3.48
CA LEU A 56 -6.32 -1.12 -4.13
C LEU A 56 -6.38 -1.22 -5.65
N VAL A 57 -6.38 -2.42 -6.18
CA VAL A 57 -6.45 -2.65 -7.63
C VAL A 57 -7.89 -2.48 -8.08
N ARG A 58 -8.09 -1.60 -9.07
CA ARG A 58 -9.42 -1.31 -9.60
C ARG A 58 -9.43 -1.43 -11.11
#